data_55bda64948301c10aeee2a3266213412
#
_entry.id   55bda64948301c10aeee2a3266213412
#
_cell.length_a   1.000
_cell.length_b   1.000
_cell.length_c   1.000
_cell.angle_alpha   90.00
_cell.angle_beta   90.00
_cell.angle_gamma   90.00
#
_symmetry.space_group_name_H-M   'P 1'
#
loop_
_entity.id
_entity.type
_entity.pdbx_description
1 polymer ?
#
loop_
_entity_poly.entity_id
_entity_poly.type
_entity_poly.pdbx_seq_one_letter_code
_entity_poly.pdbx_strand_id
1 'polypeptide(L)'
;MAQLEYRLLDEQKEFPALYHFKSIPKEEVIVRFLCDYLVKDGVVYEKTSNAIEGLLYVIYVKLSKDEKPLLYNRRSTVKMGYIVLEIREFKENAYEYPIISNMEFSTLTDLALLAQCNYFMLEGEEWEKTSFEVDEDRQRYVLYAKRTR
;
A
#
# COMPACT_ATOMS: atom_id res chain seq x y z
N MET A 1 14.70 8.44 12.44
CA MET A 1 14.33 8.28 11.02
C MET A 1 15.10 7.13 10.42
N ALA A 2 14.52 6.49 9.42
CA ALA A 2 15.10 5.30 8.78
C ALA A 2 15.37 5.57 7.30
N GLN A 3 16.02 4.62 6.63
CA GLN A 3 16.19 4.63 5.18
C GLN A 3 15.48 3.42 4.59
N LEU A 4 14.79 3.63 3.49
CA LEU A 4 14.03 2.60 2.79
C LEU A 4 14.32 2.65 1.30
N GLU A 5 14.53 1.50 0.69
CA GLU A 5 14.76 1.40 -0.74
C GLU A 5 13.84 0.35 -1.36
N TYR A 6 13.23 0.73 -2.47
CA TYR A 6 12.49 -0.21 -3.32
C TYR A 6 13.40 -0.68 -4.44
N ARG A 7 13.51 -1.99 -4.63
CA ARG A 7 14.35 -2.58 -5.67
C ARG A 7 13.52 -3.48 -6.58
N LEU A 8 13.81 -3.40 -7.87
CA LEU A 8 13.19 -4.31 -8.84
C LEU A 8 13.80 -5.70 -8.70
N LEU A 9 12.97 -6.73 -8.63
CA LEU A 9 13.43 -8.12 -8.57
C LEU A 9 13.83 -8.56 -10.00
N ASP A 10 15.07 -8.29 -10.37
CA ASP A 10 15.62 -8.59 -11.68
C ASP A 10 17.10 -8.98 -11.51
N GLU A 11 17.35 -10.29 -11.48
CA GLU A 11 18.70 -10.81 -11.26
C GLU A 11 19.68 -10.40 -12.35
N GLN A 12 19.22 -10.32 -13.60
CA GLN A 12 20.08 -9.95 -14.72
C GLN A 12 20.58 -8.51 -14.63
N LYS A 13 19.80 -7.64 -14.00
CA LYS A 13 20.15 -6.23 -13.79
C LYS A 13 20.67 -5.96 -12.39
N GLU A 14 20.98 -7.00 -11.62
CA GLU A 14 21.52 -6.89 -10.26
C GLU A 14 20.60 -6.11 -9.31
N PHE A 15 19.28 -6.35 -9.40
CA PHE A 15 18.29 -5.76 -8.49
C PHE A 15 18.37 -4.23 -8.41
N PRO A 16 18.12 -3.52 -9.51
CA PRO A 16 18.28 -2.07 -9.54
C PRO A 16 17.34 -1.37 -8.57
N ALA A 17 17.86 -0.32 -7.93
CA ALA A 17 17.05 0.53 -7.05
C ALA A 17 16.07 1.34 -7.91
N LEU A 18 14.79 1.31 -7.50
CA LEU A 18 13.74 2.10 -8.13
C LEU A 18 13.53 3.42 -7.40
N TYR A 19 13.41 3.36 -6.08
CA TYR A 19 13.13 4.51 -5.24
C TYR A 19 13.91 4.39 -3.94
N HIS A 20 14.40 5.52 -3.46
CA HIS A 20 15.15 5.57 -2.20
C HIS A 20 14.61 6.70 -1.33
N PHE A 21 14.24 6.36 -0.11
CA PHE A 21 13.79 7.30 0.91
C PHE A 21 14.92 7.46 1.92
N LYS A 22 15.58 8.61 1.91
CA LYS A 22 16.73 8.88 2.79
C LYS A 22 16.33 9.04 4.24
N SER A 23 15.10 9.50 4.48
CA SER A 23 14.61 9.78 5.82
C SER A 23 13.11 9.54 5.86
N ILE A 24 12.72 8.46 6.50
CA ILE A 24 11.33 8.04 6.62
C ILE A 24 11.09 7.52 8.04
N PRO A 25 9.94 7.80 8.66
CA PRO A 25 9.65 7.25 9.99
C PRO A 25 9.66 5.72 9.96
N LYS A 26 10.18 5.10 11.02
CA LYS A 26 10.17 3.63 11.12
C LYS A 26 8.76 3.07 11.06
N GLU A 27 7.80 3.77 11.64
CA GLU A 27 6.40 3.36 11.60
C GLU A 27 5.88 3.28 10.16
N GLU A 28 6.34 4.18 9.30
CA GLU A 28 5.97 4.14 7.89
C GLU A 28 6.64 2.96 7.17
N VAL A 29 7.86 2.61 7.55
CA VAL A 29 8.51 1.40 7.01
C VAL A 29 7.69 0.16 7.37
N ILE A 30 7.21 0.09 8.62
CA ILE A 30 6.36 -1.03 9.07
C ILE A 30 5.11 -1.14 8.20
N VAL A 31 4.43 -0.03 7.96
CA VAL A 31 3.21 -0.02 7.13
C VAL A 31 3.53 -0.43 5.70
N ARG A 32 4.62 0.08 5.12
CA ARG A 32 5.02 -0.26 3.75
C ARG A 32 5.46 -1.72 3.62
N PHE A 33 6.05 -2.29 4.66
CA PHE A 33 6.37 -3.72 4.70
C PHE A 33 5.11 -4.59 4.66
N LEU A 34 3.98 -4.08 5.13
CA LEU A 34 2.70 -4.77 5.09
C LEU A 34 1.98 -4.62 3.75
N CYS A 35 2.40 -3.66 2.92
CA CYS A 35 1.75 -3.43 1.63
C CYS A 35 2.10 -4.51 0.63
N ASP A 36 1.08 -5.03 -0.05
CA ASP A 36 1.24 -5.99 -1.14
C ASP A 36 1.61 -5.28 -2.44
N TYR A 37 1.20 -4.01 -2.59
CA TYR A 37 1.39 -3.22 -3.80
C TYR A 37 1.92 -1.83 -3.49
N LEU A 38 2.69 -1.30 -4.44
CA LEU A 38 3.11 0.09 -4.50
C LEU A 38 2.65 0.69 -5.82
N VAL A 39 1.96 1.82 -5.76
CA VAL A 39 1.64 2.60 -6.97
C VAL A 39 2.50 3.85 -6.96
N LYS A 40 3.29 4.03 -8.00
CA LYS A 40 4.15 5.20 -8.13
C LYS A 40 4.44 5.49 -9.60
N ASP A 41 4.33 6.77 -9.96
CA ASP A 41 4.57 7.26 -11.32
C ASP A 41 3.72 6.51 -12.38
N GLY A 42 2.46 6.22 -12.02
CA GLY A 42 1.52 5.55 -12.90
C GLY A 42 1.75 4.07 -13.09
N VAL A 43 2.60 3.45 -12.27
CA VAL A 43 2.94 2.03 -12.37
C VAL A 43 2.56 1.32 -11.08
N VAL A 44 1.99 0.13 -11.20
CA VAL A 44 1.69 -0.73 -10.07
C VAL A 44 2.80 -1.80 -9.95
N TYR A 45 3.41 -1.84 -8.78
CA TYR A 45 4.41 -2.84 -8.43
C TYR A 45 3.85 -3.77 -7.37
N GLU A 46 4.14 -5.06 -7.50
CA GLU A 46 3.77 -6.08 -6.52
C GLU A 46 4.98 -6.40 -5.64
N LYS A 47 4.79 -6.39 -4.33
CA LYS A 47 5.86 -6.76 -3.42
C LYS A 47 6.15 -8.26 -3.53
N THR A 48 7.43 -8.59 -3.56
CA THR A 48 7.89 -9.99 -3.54
C THR A 48 8.47 -10.37 -2.19
N SER A 49 9.22 -9.47 -1.56
CA SER A 49 9.84 -9.74 -0.25
C SER A 49 10.32 -8.45 0.41
N ASN A 50 10.60 -8.54 1.71
CA ASN A 50 11.21 -7.48 2.48
C ASN A 50 12.56 -7.96 3.00
N ALA A 51 13.50 -7.04 3.18
CA ALA A 51 14.83 -7.36 3.71
C ALA A 51 15.38 -6.22 4.55
N ILE A 52 16.39 -6.52 5.35
CA ILE A 52 17.16 -5.53 6.10
C ILE A 52 18.61 -5.76 5.77
N GLU A 53 19.27 -4.71 5.27
CA GLU A 53 20.71 -4.75 4.97
C GLU A 53 21.41 -3.68 5.81
N GLY A 54 21.99 -4.09 6.93
CA GLY A 54 22.57 -3.13 7.87
C GLY A 54 21.50 -2.22 8.44
N LEU A 55 21.59 -0.92 8.14
CA LEU A 55 20.61 0.08 8.56
C LEU A 55 19.58 0.40 7.46
N LEU A 56 19.66 -0.26 6.33
CA LEU A 56 18.79 -0.03 5.19
C LEU A 56 17.67 -1.07 5.17
N TYR A 57 16.41 -0.60 5.11
CA TYR A 57 15.25 -1.43 4.88
C TYR A 57 15.01 -1.53 3.38
N VAL A 58 14.70 -2.72 2.90
CA VAL A 58 14.56 -2.98 1.46
C VAL A 58 13.24 -3.70 1.18
N ILE A 59 12.54 -3.23 0.16
CA ILE A 59 11.35 -3.90 -0.36
C ILE A 59 11.65 -4.27 -1.81
N TYR A 60 11.60 -5.56 -2.11
CA TYR A 60 11.72 -6.06 -3.48
C TYR A 60 10.35 -6.11 -4.12
N VAL A 61 10.27 -5.61 -5.34
CA VAL A 61 9.02 -5.55 -6.11
C VAL A 61 9.22 -6.02 -7.53
N LYS A 62 8.13 -6.40 -8.17
CA LYS A 62 8.08 -6.69 -9.61
C LYS A 62 6.93 -5.91 -10.20
N LEU A 63 6.93 -5.72 -11.52
CA LEU A 63 5.80 -5.11 -12.20
C LEU A 63 4.57 -5.99 -12.04
N SER A 64 3.45 -5.40 -11.65
CA SER A 64 2.18 -6.12 -11.60
C SER A 64 1.60 -6.22 -13.00
N LYS A 65 1.18 -7.44 -13.40
CA LYS A 65 0.56 -7.68 -14.70
C LYS A 65 -0.97 -7.49 -14.65
N ASP A 66 -1.54 -7.70 -13.48
CA ASP A 66 -2.99 -7.79 -13.31
C ASP A 66 -3.62 -6.54 -12.76
N GLU A 67 -2.83 -5.67 -12.12
CA GLU A 67 -3.34 -4.47 -11.48
C GLU A 67 -2.97 -3.22 -12.25
N LYS A 68 -3.90 -2.26 -12.26
CA LYS A 68 -3.71 -0.94 -12.88
C LYS A 68 -3.86 0.15 -11.83
N PRO A 69 -3.18 1.29 -12.02
CA PRO A 69 -3.34 2.41 -11.09
C PRO A 69 -4.80 2.87 -11.06
N LEU A 70 -5.24 3.29 -9.87
CA LEU A 70 -6.52 3.96 -9.73
C LEU A 70 -6.40 5.37 -10.29
N LEU A 71 -7.06 5.64 -11.41
CA LEU A 71 -6.91 6.89 -12.13
C LEU A 71 -7.75 8.03 -11.57
N TYR A 72 -8.70 7.73 -10.69
CA TYR A 72 -9.64 8.69 -10.17
C TYR A 72 -9.08 9.46 -8.99
N ASN A 73 -9.41 10.74 -8.94
CA ASN A 73 -9.06 11.63 -7.83
C ASN A 73 -7.57 11.81 -7.61
N ARG A 74 -6.81 12.00 -8.69
CA ARG A 74 -5.40 12.43 -8.59
C ARG A 74 -5.26 13.73 -7.79
N ARG A 75 -6.35 14.46 -7.60
CA ARG A 75 -6.42 15.68 -6.80
C ARG A 75 -7.11 15.42 -5.47
N SER A 76 -6.70 14.38 -4.77
CA SER A 76 -7.22 14.20 -3.43
C SER A 76 -6.66 15.31 -2.54
N THR A 77 -7.54 15.98 -1.83
CA THR A 77 -7.14 16.85 -0.74
C THR A 77 -6.59 15.98 0.37
N VAL A 78 -5.26 16.01 0.52
CA VAL A 78 -4.63 15.40 1.69
C VAL A 78 -4.82 16.38 2.83
N LYS A 79 -5.61 16.02 3.82
CA LYS A 79 -5.70 16.79 5.06
C LYS A 79 -4.36 16.72 5.76
N MET A 80 -3.75 17.89 6.00
CA MET A 80 -2.51 17.95 6.75
C MET A 80 -2.67 17.30 8.13
N GLY A 81 -1.72 16.43 8.47
CA GLY A 81 -1.69 15.76 9.76
C GLY A 81 -2.51 14.46 9.84
N TYR A 82 -3.17 14.07 8.80
CA TYR A 82 -3.94 12.81 8.77
C TYR A 82 -3.42 11.87 7.69
N ILE A 83 -3.49 10.59 8.02
CA ILE A 83 -3.16 9.51 7.09
C ILE A 83 -4.49 9.02 6.52
N VAL A 84 -4.63 9.06 5.20
CA VAL A 84 -5.87 8.67 4.54
C VAL A 84 -5.79 7.21 4.12
N LEU A 85 -6.81 6.45 4.51
CA LEU A 85 -7.03 5.08 4.05
C LEU A 85 -8.32 5.02 3.28
N GLU A 86 -8.24 4.52 2.06
CA GLU A 86 -9.38 4.26 1.21
C GLU A 86 -9.66 2.75 1.26
N ILE A 87 -10.88 2.36 1.61
CA ILE A 87 -11.28 0.96 1.61
C ILE A 87 -12.14 0.72 0.37
N ARG A 88 -11.72 -0.23 -0.45
CA ARG A 88 -12.41 -0.56 -1.70
C ARG A 88 -12.85 -2.02 -1.70
N GLU A 89 -13.99 -2.27 -2.32
CA GLU A 89 -14.46 -3.64 -2.51
C GLU A 89 -13.74 -4.27 -3.69
N PHE A 90 -13.04 -5.38 -3.42
CA PHE A 90 -12.41 -6.16 -4.47
C PHE A 90 -13.48 -6.98 -5.19
N LYS A 91 -13.51 -6.87 -6.52
CA LYS A 91 -14.38 -7.67 -7.39
C LYS A 91 -13.54 -8.22 -8.53
N GLU A 92 -13.51 -9.53 -8.64
CA GLU A 92 -12.78 -10.20 -9.70
C GLU A 92 -13.28 -9.74 -11.07
N ASN A 93 -12.36 -9.48 -11.99
CA ASN A 93 -12.63 -8.99 -13.34
C ASN A 93 -13.39 -7.65 -13.41
N ALA A 94 -13.40 -6.89 -12.33
CA ALA A 94 -14.03 -5.57 -12.36
C ALA A 94 -13.10 -4.56 -13.01
N TYR A 95 -13.69 -3.64 -13.75
CA TYR A 95 -12.97 -2.50 -14.32
C TYR A 95 -12.51 -1.53 -13.23
N GLU A 96 -13.31 -1.39 -12.19
CA GLU A 96 -13.04 -0.54 -11.05
C GLU A 96 -13.46 -1.23 -9.76
N TYR A 97 -12.79 -0.83 -8.68
CA TYR A 97 -13.12 -1.29 -7.34
C TYR A 97 -13.86 -0.17 -6.61
N PRO A 98 -15.15 -0.34 -6.30
CA PRO A 98 -15.91 0.73 -5.66
C PRO A 98 -15.39 1.05 -4.26
N ILE A 99 -15.44 2.34 -3.91
CA ILE A 99 -15.07 2.79 -2.57
C ILE A 99 -16.17 2.40 -1.59
N ILE A 100 -15.79 1.70 -0.53
CA ILE A 100 -16.69 1.36 0.58
C ILE A 100 -16.66 2.46 1.62
N SER A 101 -15.45 2.94 1.96
CA SER A 101 -15.27 3.93 3.02
C SER A 101 -13.92 4.64 2.87
N ASN A 102 -13.85 5.83 3.41
CA ASN A 102 -12.60 6.56 3.61
C ASN A 102 -12.40 6.73 5.12
N MET A 103 -11.20 6.42 5.59
CA MET A 103 -10.84 6.55 7.00
C MET A 103 -9.63 7.46 7.14
N GLU A 104 -9.59 8.20 8.23
CA GLU A 104 -8.46 9.05 8.56
C GLU A 104 -7.83 8.54 9.85
N PHE A 105 -6.51 8.41 9.85
CA PHE A 105 -5.74 7.99 11.02
C PHE A 105 -4.81 9.12 11.45
N SER A 106 -4.70 9.33 12.74
CA SER A 106 -3.74 10.29 13.29
C SER A 106 -2.36 9.68 13.50
N THR A 107 -2.27 8.35 13.55
CA THR A 107 -1.01 7.64 13.74
C THR A 107 -0.86 6.49 12.75
N LEU A 108 0.38 6.25 12.34
CA LEU A 108 0.70 5.09 11.49
C LEU A 108 0.53 3.77 12.24
N THR A 109 0.66 3.79 13.55
CA THR A 109 0.46 2.60 14.39
C THR A 109 -0.96 2.06 14.26
N ASP A 110 -1.95 2.93 14.30
CA ASP A 110 -3.36 2.52 14.15
C ASP A 110 -3.63 1.95 12.77
N LEU A 111 -3.07 2.57 11.73
CA LEU A 111 -3.17 2.04 10.38
C LEU A 111 -2.48 0.67 10.26
N ALA A 112 -1.30 0.52 10.85
CA ALA A 112 -0.56 -0.74 10.82
C ALA A 112 -1.35 -1.87 11.48
N LEU A 113 -2.06 -1.59 12.57
CA LEU A 113 -2.90 -2.58 13.24
C LEU A 113 -4.03 -3.06 12.32
N LEU A 114 -4.71 -2.14 11.66
CA LEU A 114 -5.78 -2.50 10.72
C LEU A 114 -5.21 -3.29 9.53
N ALA A 115 -4.08 -2.86 9.00
CA ALA A 115 -3.45 -3.51 7.85
C ALA A 115 -3.00 -4.95 8.11
N GLN A 116 -2.78 -5.30 9.37
CA GLN A 116 -2.40 -6.66 9.77
C GLN A 116 -3.61 -7.58 9.95
N CYS A 117 -4.81 -7.04 10.06
CA CYS A 117 -6.00 -7.84 10.29
C CYS A 117 -6.42 -8.58 9.02
N ASN A 118 -6.83 -9.83 9.17
CA ASN A 118 -7.41 -10.58 8.05
C ASN A 118 -8.87 -10.19 7.87
N TYR A 119 -9.57 -9.85 8.95
CA TYR A 119 -10.99 -9.49 8.97
C TYR A 119 -11.19 -8.21 9.74
N PHE A 120 -12.20 -7.45 9.34
CA PHE A 120 -12.60 -6.24 10.07
C PHE A 120 -14.11 -6.02 9.90
N MET A 121 -14.68 -5.31 10.87
CA MET A 121 -16.10 -4.95 10.83
C MET A 121 -16.23 -3.52 10.32
N LEU A 122 -17.15 -3.32 9.40
CA LEU A 122 -17.48 -2.01 8.88
C LEU A 122 -18.99 -1.91 8.70
N GLU A 123 -19.58 -0.93 9.39
CA GLU A 123 -21.05 -0.70 9.34
C GLU A 123 -21.86 -1.96 9.60
N GLY A 124 -21.43 -2.74 10.58
CA GLY A 124 -22.14 -3.97 10.98
C GLY A 124 -21.90 -5.18 10.10
N GLU A 125 -21.09 -5.04 9.06
CA GLU A 125 -20.74 -6.15 8.16
C GLU A 125 -19.28 -6.57 8.34
N GLU A 126 -19.03 -7.85 8.20
CA GLU A 126 -17.67 -8.40 8.24
C GLU A 126 -17.06 -8.42 6.85
N TRP A 127 -15.83 -7.95 6.77
CA TRP A 127 -15.04 -7.91 5.53
C TRP A 127 -13.74 -8.67 5.71
N GLU A 128 -13.30 -9.33 4.66
CA GLU A 128 -12.01 -10.00 4.58
C GLU A 128 -11.06 -9.16 3.73
N LYS A 129 -9.90 -8.82 4.28
CA LYS A 129 -8.87 -8.11 3.53
C LYS A 129 -8.32 -9.03 2.43
N THR A 130 -8.24 -8.52 1.21
CA THR A 130 -7.61 -9.22 0.10
C THR A 130 -6.20 -8.72 -0.17
N SER A 131 -5.98 -7.40 -0.09
CA SER A 131 -4.65 -6.81 -0.25
C SER A 131 -4.59 -5.41 0.34
N PHE A 132 -3.37 -4.89 0.48
CA PHE A 132 -3.10 -3.58 1.03
C PHE A 132 -2.06 -2.89 0.15
N GLU A 133 -2.24 -1.59 -0.08
CA GLU A 133 -1.47 -0.85 -1.07
C GLU A 133 -1.08 0.52 -0.55
N VAL A 134 0.14 0.96 -0.89
CA VAL A 134 0.51 2.37 -0.77
C VAL A 134 0.43 3.00 -2.16
N ASP A 135 -0.39 4.03 -2.30
CA ASP A 135 -0.54 4.79 -3.54
C ASP A 135 0.18 6.12 -3.39
N GLU A 136 1.43 6.17 -3.85
CA GLU A 136 2.26 7.37 -3.78
C GLU A 136 1.72 8.49 -4.67
N ASP A 137 1.12 8.13 -5.80
CA ASP A 137 0.59 9.12 -6.74
C ASP A 137 -0.57 9.91 -6.16
N ARG A 138 -1.40 9.23 -5.34
CA ARG A 138 -2.56 9.87 -4.70
C ARG A 138 -2.31 10.16 -3.21
N GLN A 139 -1.11 9.84 -2.70
CA GLN A 139 -0.69 10.06 -1.31
C GLN A 139 -1.67 9.50 -0.29
N ARG A 140 -2.00 8.21 -0.43
CA ARG A 140 -2.88 7.49 0.48
C ARG A 140 -2.58 6.01 0.46
N TYR A 141 -3.16 5.33 1.44
CA TYR A 141 -3.16 3.87 1.48
C TYR A 141 -4.51 3.37 0.99
N VAL A 142 -4.52 2.18 0.41
CA VAL A 142 -5.75 1.54 -0.09
C VAL A 142 -5.80 0.12 0.46
N LEU A 143 -6.93 -0.23 1.06
CA LEU A 143 -7.20 -1.59 1.52
C LEU A 143 -8.32 -2.16 0.66
N TYR A 144 -8.03 -3.29 0.02
CA TYR A 144 -9.03 -4.02 -0.76
C TYR A 144 -9.61 -5.14 0.07
N ALA A 145 -10.92 -5.30 0.02
CA ALA A 145 -11.63 -6.28 0.84
C ALA A 145 -12.83 -6.83 0.10
N LYS A 146 -13.28 -7.99 0.54
CA LYS A 146 -14.52 -8.61 0.05
C LYS A 146 -15.39 -8.98 1.23
N ARG A 147 -16.70 -9.04 1.01
CA ARG A 147 -17.63 -9.48 2.04
C ARG A 147 -17.41 -10.96 2.34
N THR A 148 -17.51 -11.32 3.61
CA THR A 148 -17.40 -12.72 4.02
C THR A 148 -18.70 -13.49 3.78
N ARG A 149 -19.80 -12.77 3.53
CA ARG A 149 -21.11 -13.37 3.27
C ARG A 149 -21.81 -12.73 2.07
#